data_702180f23cd02bc05ae7c002383abffa
#
_entry.id   702180f23cd02bc05ae7c002383abffa
#
_cell.length_a   1.000
_cell.length_b   1.000
_cell.length_c   1.000
_cell.angle_alpha   90.00
_cell.angle_beta   90.00
_cell.angle_gamma   90.00
#
_symmetry.space_group_name_H-M   'P 1'
#
loop_
_entity.id
_entity.type
_entity.pdbx_description
1 polymer ?
#
loop_
_entity_poly.entity_id
_entity_poly.type
_entity_poly.pdbx_seq_one_letter_code
_entity_poly.pdbx_strand_id
1 'polypeptide(L)'
;LQSYDKRKGWRGPIMNKSYKKKWFEDLKKFELEKSIGWNLAIVKSIDQFSSIIETQYGEKGVINYKDIAWTKKEFDEVLKPGDIIYVQKLEKDNFRLQQVPKINGGIVVMDPYTGRVLALSGGFSFKSSEFNRATQALRQPGSAFKPFVYALALENKYAPTSLILDAPLVLDQGSDLKKWKPENYGKKFYGPSTLRIGLEKSRNL
;
A
#
# COMPACT_ATOMS: atom_id res chain seq x y z
N LEU A 1 -1.46 2.68 1.77
CA LEU A 1 -1.26 2.50 0.32
C LEU A 1 -1.08 3.84 -0.39
N GLN A 2 -2.05 4.77 -0.27
CA GLN A 2 -2.01 6.08 -0.94
C GLN A 2 -0.75 6.89 -0.60
N SER A 3 -0.43 7.04 0.68
CA SER A 3 0.75 7.81 1.12
C SER A 3 2.07 7.22 0.63
N TYR A 4 2.17 5.90 0.57
CA TYR A 4 3.35 5.23 0.01
C TYR A 4 3.44 5.46 -1.50
N ASP A 5 2.32 5.32 -2.21
CA ASP A 5 2.26 5.47 -3.66
C ASP A 5 2.59 6.91 -4.10
N LYS A 6 2.06 7.91 -3.36
CA LYS A 6 2.35 9.32 -3.60
C LYS A 6 3.84 9.67 -3.48
N ARG A 7 4.57 9.00 -2.58
CA ARG A 7 6.05 9.16 -2.49
C ARG A 7 6.81 8.69 -3.74
N LYS A 8 6.18 7.83 -4.58
CA LYS A 8 6.74 7.40 -5.87
C LYS A 8 6.48 8.38 -7.00
N GLY A 9 5.74 9.46 -6.73
CA GLY A 9 5.45 10.54 -7.66
C GLY A 9 4.18 10.36 -8.48
N TRP A 10 3.84 11.40 -9.19
CA TRP A 10 2.71 11.47 -10.11
C TRP A 10 2.99 10.69 -11.40
N ARG A 11 2.01 9.93 -11.87
CA ARG A 11 2.12 9.06 -13.05
C ARG A 11 1.32 9.55 -14.25
N GLY A 12 0.74 10.73 -14.15
CA GLY A 12 -0.10 11.29 -15.20
C GLY A 12 -1.60 11.03 -15.02
N PRO A 13 -2.42 11.68 -15.85
CA PRO A 13 -3.86 11.50 -15.86
C PRO A 13 -4.24 10.08 -16.33
N ILE A 14 -5.49 9.71 -16.12
CA ILE A 14 -6.05 8.45 -16.65
C ILE A 14 -5.96 8.45 -18.17
N MET A 15 -6.34 9.55 -18.76
CA MET A 15 -6.23 9.85 -20.21
C MET A 15 -6.44 11.33 -20.44
N ASN A 16 -6.18 11.80 -21.67
CA ASN A 16 -6.58 13.12 -22.13
C ASN A 16 -7.68 12.97 -23.19
N LYS A 17 -8.75 13.71 -23.05
CA LYS A 17 -9.87 13.77 -24.01
C LYS A 17 -10.27 15.20 -24.29
N SER A 18 -10.63 15.49 -25.54
CA SER A 18 -11.33 16.73 -25.87
C SER A 18 -12.64 16.79 -25.08
N TYR A 19 -12.92 17.94 -24.44
CA TYR A 19 -14.13 18.14 -23.69
C TYR A 19 -15.36 17.97 -24.57
N LYS A 20 -16.23 17.01 -24.26
CA LYS A 20 -17.58 16.82 -24.83
C LYS A 20 -18.57 16.73 -23.67
N LYS A 21 -19.83 17.12 -23.89
CA LYS A 21 -20.86 17.18 -22.83
C LYS A 21 -21.06 15.87 -22.05
N LYS A 22 -20.70 14.73 -22.63
CA LYS A 22 -20.84 13.41 -22.01
C LYS A 22 -19.48 12.65 -21.97
N TRP A 23 -18.42 13.34 -21.60
CA TRP A 23 -17.05 12.80 -21.61
C TRP A 23 -16.86 11.55 -20.74
N PHE A 24 -17.75 11.33 -19.76
CA PHE A 24 -17.62 10.28 -18.74
C PHE A 24 -18.33 8.96 -19.12
N GLU A 25 -19.18 8.94 -20.16
CA GLU A 25 -19.99 7.73 -20.49
C GLU A 25 -19.10 6.50 -20.75
N ASP A 26 -17.98 6.66 -21.43
CA ASP A 26 -17.03 5.56 -21.74
C ASP A 26 -16.09 5.22 -20.58
N LEU A 27 -16.21 5.91 -19.44
CA LEU A 27 -15.25 5.84 -18.34
C LEU A 27 -15.76 5.09 -17.13
N LYS A 28 -16.93 4.45 -17.21
CA LYS A 28 -17.52 3.67 -16.10
C LYS A 28 -16.56 2.63 -15.53
N LYS A 29 -15.69 2.05 -16.34
CA LYS A 29 -14.67 1.09 -15.89
C LYS A 29 -13.61 1.68 -14.96
N PHE A 30 -13.46 2.99 -14.92
CA PHE A 30 -12.53 3.69 -14.05
C PHE A 30 -13.20 4.21 -12.76
N GLU A 31 -14.52 4.06 -12.63
CA GLU A 31 -15.21 4.44 -11.39
C GLU A 31 -14.78 3.53 -10.24
N LEU A 32 -14.51 4.15 -9.10
CA LEU A 32 -14.22 3.46 -7.86
C LEU A 32 -15.49 3.32 -7.00
N GLU A 33 -15.41 2.55 -5.93
CA GLU A 33 -16.49 2.44 -4.95
C GLU A 33 -16.72 3.81 -4.28
N LYS A 34 -17.98 4.12 -4.01
CA LYS A 34 -18.39 5.36 -3.33
C LYS A 34 -17.69 5.54 -1.96
N SER A 35 -17.40 4.43 -1.28
CA SER A 35 -16.69 4.41 0.00
C SER A 35 -15.28 5.00 -0.05
N ILE A 36 -14.63 5.02 -1.23
CA ILE A 36 -13.31 5.66 -1.42
C ILE A 36 -13.43 7.19 -1.44
N GLY A 37 -14.62 7.72 -1.80
CA GLY A 37 -14.88 9.15 -1.81
C GLY A 37 -14.18 9.93 -2.92
N TRP A 38 -13.78 9.25 -4.01
CA TRP A 38 -13.15 9.88 -5.16
C TRP A 38 -14.06 9.89 -6.37
N ASN A 39 -13.98 10.97 -7.13
CA ASN A 39 -14.73 11.15 -8.36
C ASN A 39 -13.78 11.25 -9.56
N LEU A 40 -14.28 10.89 -10.73
CA LEU A 40 -13.64 11.26 -11.98
C LEU A 40 -13.95 12.74 -12.28
N ALA A 41 -12.95 13.47 -12.75
CA ALA A 41 -13.08 14.85 -13.17
C ALA A 41 -12.28 15.10 -14.44
N ILE A 42 -12.78 16.05 -15.25
CA ILE A 42 -12.05 16.58 -16.40
C ILE A 42 -11.50 17.97 -16.09
N VAL A 43 -10.25 18.20 -16.45
CA VAL A 43 -9.60 19.51 -16.34
C VAL A 43 -10.13 20.41 -17.46
N LYS A 44 -10.71 21.55 -17.10
CA LYS A 44 -11.29 22.53 -18.05
C LYS A 44 -10.27 23.59 -18.45
N SER A 45 -9.61 24.14 -17.47
CA SER A 45 -8.58 25.18 -17.65
C SER A 45 -7.55 25.11 -16.53
N ILE A 46 -6.39 25.66 -16.79
CA ILE A 46 -5.28 25.74 -15.84
C ILE A 46 -4.80 27.19 -15.83
N ASP A 47 -4.49 27.69 -14.66
CA ASP A 47 -3.66 28.87 -14.47
C ASP A 47 -2.39 28.50 -13.65
N GLN A 48 -1.58 29.48 -13.30
CA GLN A 48 -0.32 29.27 -12.60
C GLN A 48 -0.46 28.56 -11.25
N PHE A 49 -1.58 28.72 -10.54
CA PHE A 49 -1.74 28.26 -9.15
C PHE A 49 -2.97 27.38 -8.94
N SER A 50 -3.80 27.22 -9.95
CA SER A 50 -5.05 26.48 -9.84
C SER A 50 -5.50 25.85 -11.15
N SER A 51 -6.45 24.94 -11.03
CA SER A 51 -7.10 24.31 -12.17
C SER A 51 -8.59 24.24 -11.94
N ILE A 52 -9.39 24.64 -12.93
CA ILE A 52 -10.84 24.45 -12.91
C ILE A 52 -11.15 23.05 -13.44
N ILE A 53 -11.96 22.31 -12.70
CA ILE A 53 -12.38 20.96 -13.07
C ILE A 53 -13.90 20.85 -13.09
N GLU A 54 -14.39 19.80 -13.77
CA GLU A 54 -15.79 19.38 -13.73
C GLU A 54 -15.85 17.87 -13.46
N THR A 55 -16.57 17.47 -12.43
CA THR A 55 -16.73 16.06 -12.09
C THR A 55 -17.71 15.35 -13.02
N GLN A 56 -17.71 14.03 -13.01
CA GLN A 56 -18.68 13.19 -13.74
C GLN A 56 -20.14 13.47 -13.38
N TYR A 57 -20.39 14.11 -12.25
CA TYR A 57 -21.73 14.51 -11.80
C TYR A 57 -22.09 15.94 -12.18
N GLY A 58 -21.24 16.63 -12.96
CA GLY A 58 -21.45 18.01 -13.38
C GLY A 58 -21.07 19.06 -12.34
N GLU A 59 -20.49 18.63 -11.21
CA GLU A 59 -20.03 19.55 -10.16
C GLU A 59 -18.73 20.24 -10.63
N LYS A 60 -18.72 21.57 -10.57
CA LYS A 60 -17.53 22.36 -10.89
C LYS A 60 -16.74 22.65 -9.61
N GLY A 61 -15.43 22.71 -9.75
CA GLY A 61 -14.57 23.05 -8.62
C GLY A 61 -13.14 23.36 -9.01
N VAL A 62 -12.31 23.56 -8.01
CA VAL A 62 -10.94 24.03 -8.16
C VAL A 62 -9.97 23.07 -7.47
N ILE A 63 -8.87 22.80 -8.13
CA ILE A 63 -7.69 22.18 -7.51
C ILE A 63 -6.66 23.29 -7.32
N ASN A 64 -6.23 23.54 -6.09
CA ASN A 64 -5.19 24.51 -5.79
C ASN A 64 -3.80 23.87 -5.76
N TYR A 65 -2.75 24.68 -5.86
CA TYR A 65 -1.36 24.23 -5.85
C TYR A 65 -1.03 23.32 -4.66
N LYS A 66 -1.50 23.66 -3.44
CA LYS A 66 -1.33 22.84 -2.24
C LYS A 66 -1.89 21.40 -2.38
N ASP A 67 -2.90 21.23 -3.23
CA ASP A 67 -3.61 19.95 -3.40
C ASP A 67 -2.96 19.05 -4.46
N ILE A 68 -1.97 19.57 -5.18
CA ILE A 68 -1.07 18.82 -6.07
C ILE A 68 0.38 18.77 -5.54
N ALA A 69 0.72 19.49 -4.47
CA ALA A 69 2.09 19.63 -3.96
C ALA A 69 2.82 18.30 -3.71
N TRP A 70 2.09 17.23 -3.45
CA TRP A 70 2.66 15.89 -3.31
C TRP A 70 3.31 15.35 -4.60
N THR A 71 2.98 15.92 -5.75
CA THR A 71 3.58 15.54 -7.04
C THR A 71 5.00 16.07 -7.19
N LYS A 72 5.36 17.12 -6.44
CA LYS A 72 6.64 17.84 -6.48
C LYS A 72 6.94 18.44 -7.85
N LYS A 73 5.90 18.84 -8.58
CA LYS A 73 5.97 19.40 -9.94
C LYS A 73 5.11 20.66 -10.04
N GLU A 74 5.41 21.48 -11.05
CA GLU A 74 4.60 22.64 -11.37
C GLU A 74 3.26 22.24 -12.00
N PHE A 75 2.28 23.14 -11.97
CA PHE A 75 0.90 22.83 -12.35
C PHE A 75 0.77 22.36 -13.81
N ASP A 76 1.48 23.01 -14.72
CA ASP A 76 1.50 22.72 -16.15
C ASP A 76 2.21 21.40 -16.52
N GLU A 77 3.12 20.94 -15.63
CA GLU A 77 3.73 19.62 -15.75
C GLU A 77 2.81 18.49 -15.26
N VAL A 78 1.88 18.81 -14.34
CA VAL A 78 1.00 17.83 -13.70
C VAL A 78 -0.29 17.64 -14.45
N LEU A 79 -0.93 18.71 -14.88
CA LEU A 79 -2.26 18.72 -15.50
C LEU A 79 -2.29 19.53 -16.78
N LYS A 80 -3.16 19.12 -17.70
CA LYS A 80 -3.46 19.85 -18.95
C LYS A 80 -4.97 19.89 -19.19
N PRO A 81 -5.50 20.89 -19.87
CA PRO A 81 -6.90 20.89 -20.27
C PRO A 81 -7.25 19.61 -21.03
N GLY A 82 -8.39 19.01 -20.69
CA GLY A 82 -8.83 17.72 -21.22
C GLY A 82 -8.35 16.51 -20.44
N ASP A 83 -7.47 16.65 -19.45
CA ASP A 83 -7.03 15.56 -18.61
C ASP A 83 -8.17 15.02 -17.75
N ILE A 84 -8.33 13.71 -17.75
CA ILE A 84 -9.24 13.00 -16.86
C ILE A 84 -8.45 12.44 -15.69
N ILE A 85 -8.88 12.80 -14.50
CA ILE A 85 -8.17 12.56 -13.26
C ILE A 85 -9.12 12.06 -12.17
N TYR A 86 -8.57 11.46 -11.11
CA TYR A 86 -9.29 11.24 -9.88
C TYR A 86 -9.14 12.45 -8.96
N VAL A 87 -10.26 12.86 -8.36
CA VAL A 87 -10.31 13.95 -7.39
C VAL A 87 -11.08 13.53 -6.14
N GLN A 88 -10.66 14.04 -5.01
CA GLN A 88 -11.38 13.95 -3.75
C GLN A 88 -11.93 15.32 -3.40
N LYS A 89 -13.23 15.39 -3.13
CA LYS A 89 -13.87 16.63 -2.66
C LYS A 89 -13.35 16.96 -1.26
N LEU A 90 -13.05 18.24 -1.07
CA LEU A 90 -12.73 18.86 0.20
C LEU A 90 -13.89 19.76 0.62
N GLU A 91 -13.60 20.80 1.38
CA GLU A 91 -14.60 21.80 1.76
C GLU A 91 -14.97 22.72 0.57
N LYS A 92 -16.22 23.14 0.51
CA LYS A 92 -16.78 23.98 -0.57
C LYS A 92 -16.53 23.37 -1.95
N ASP A 93 -16.01 24.15 -2.89
CA ASP A 93 -15.73 23.74 -4.28
C ASP A 93 -14.26 23.34 -4.49
N ASN A 94 -13.53 23.05 -3.41
CA ASN A 94 -12.14 22.63 -3.49
C ASN A 94 -12.03 21.11 -3.64
N PHE A 95 -11.10 20.71 -4.50
CA PHE A 95 -10.78 19.31 -4.76
C PHE A 95 -9.29 19.07 -4.63
N ARG A 96 -8.94 17.84 -4.26
CA ARG A 96 -7.56 17.36 -4.20
C ARG A 96 -7.31 16.31 -5.26
N LEU A 97 -6.21 16.45 -5.99
CA LEU A 97 -5.75 15.45 -6.97
C LEU A 97 -5.43 14.14 -6.26
N GLN A 98 -5.94 13.04 -6.83
CA GLN A 98 -5.72 11.70 -6.34
C GLN A 98 -5.17 10.78 -7.44
N GLN A 99 -4.58 9.68 -7.02
CA GLN A 99 -3.99 8.67 -7.89
C GLN A 99 -4.25 7.29 -7.31
N VAL A 100 -4.81 6.38 -8.11
CA VAL A 100 -5.01 4.99 -7.66
C VAL A 100 -3.65 4.35 -7.41
N PRO A 101 -3.41 3.79 -6.22
CA PRO A 101 -2.13 3.15 -5.91
C PRO A 101 -1.84 1.97 -6.85
N LYS A 102 -0.62 1.89 -7.37
CA LYS A 102 -0.12 0.69 -8.07
C LYS A 102 0.18 -0.47 -7.13
N ILE A 103 0.47 -0.14 -5.87
CA ILE A 103 0.67 -1.13 -4.82
C ILE A 103 -0.65 -1.53 -4.20
N ASN A 104 -0.73 -2.76 -3.75
CA ASN A 104 -1.86 -3.29 -3.02
C ASN A 104 -1.38 -4.02 -1.76
N GLY A 105 -2.30 -4.33 -0.85
CA GLY A 105 -2.02 -5.07 0.36
C GLY A 105 -3.31 -5.52 1.02
N GLY A 106 -3.18 -6.40 1.99
CA GLY A 106 -4.28 -6.82 2.85
C GLY A 106 -4.05 -6.39 4.28
N ILE A 107 -5.14 -6.23 5.02
CA ILE A 107 -5.14 -6.02 6.47
C ILE A 107 -6.24 -6.88 7.09
N VAL A 108 -5.94 -7.46 8.23
CA VAL A 108 -6.91 -8.17 9.09
C VAL A 108 -6.79 -7.58 10.48
N VAL A 109 -7.91 -7.22 11.07
CA VAL A 109 -8.01 -6.77 12.46
C VAL A 109 -8.74 -7.85 13.23
N MET A 110 -8.12 -8.34 14.30
CA MET A 110 -8.65 -9.42 15.12
C MET A 110 -8.72 -9.01 16.58
N ASP A 111 -9.73 -9.52 17.26
CA ASP A 111 -9.79 -9.48 18.72
C ASP A 111 -8.74 -10.47 19.27
N PRO A 112 -7.76 -10.00 20.08
CA PRO A 112 -6.69 -10.86 20.57
C PRO A 112 -7.15 -11.91 21.59
N TYR A 113 -8.31 -11.72 22.23
CA TYR A 113 -8.82 -12.64 23.26
C TYR A 113 -9.70 -13.75 22.66
N THR A 114 -10.46 -13.44 21.64
CA THR A 114 -11.43 -14.37 21.05
C THR A 114 -11.02 -14.91 19.68
N GLY A 115 -10.02 -14.29 19.04
CA GLY A 115 -9.60 -14.61 17.68
C GLY A 115 -10.61 -14.17 16.60
N ARG A 116 -11.71 -13.46 16.97
CA ARG A 116 -12.72 -13.00 16.01
C ARG A 116 -12.16 -11.92 15.09
N VAL A 117 -12.41 -12.07 13.81
CA VAL A 117 -12.07 -11.04 12.82
C VAL A 117 -13.07 -9.89 12.94
N LEU A 118 -12.57 -8.70 13.29
CA LEU A 118 -13.35 -7.47 13.45
C LEU A 118 -13.42 -6.68 12.14
N ALA A 119 -12.35 -6.70 11.35
CA ALA A 119 -12.32 -6.07 10.03
C ALA A 119 -11.33 -6.78 9.12
N LEU A 120 -11.60 -6.74 7.82
CA LEU A 120 -10.75 -7.32 6.80
C LEU A 120 -10.83 -6.48 5.52
N SER A 121 -9.66 -6.18 4.93
CA SER A 121 -9.58 -5.56 3.60
C SER A 121 -8.46 -6.22 2.81
N GLY A 122 -8.77 -6.68 1.60
CA GLY A 122 -7.82 -7.38 0.72
C GLY A 122 -7.20 -6.53 -0.38
N GLY A 123 -7.51 -5.23 -0.43
CA GLY A 123 -7.01 -4.35 -1.47
C GLY A 123 -7.47 -2.91 -1.33
N PHE A 124 -7.09 -2.06 -2.29
CA PHE A 124 -7.49 -0.66 -2.33
C PHE A 124 -8.93 -0.48 -2.83
N SER A 125 -9.29 -1.18 -3.90
CA SER A 125 -10.60 -1.10 -4.55
C SER A 125 -10.97 -2.48 -5.10
N PHE A 126 -12.16 -2.96 -4.77
CA PHE A 126 -12.71 -4.21 -5.28
C PHE A 126 -12.96 -4.13 -6.80
N LYS A 127 -13.50 -2.99 -7.28
CA LYS A 127 -13.71 -2.76 -8.72
C LYS A 127 -12.40 -2.80 -9.52
N SER A 128 -11.29 -2.37 -8.92
CA SER A 128 -9.97 -2.44 -9.56
C SER A 128 -9.32 -3.81 -9.49
N SER A 129 -9.62 -4.59 -8.44
CA SER A 129 -9.09 -5.93 -8.24
C SER A 129 -9.93 -6.69 -7.21
N GLU A 130 -10.64 -7.69 -7.66
CA GLU A 130 -11.45 -8.58 -6.81
C GLU A 130 -10.60 -9.51 -5.95
N PHE A 131 -9.31 -9.65 -6.27
CA PHE A 131 -8.38 -10.52 -5.55
C PHE A 131 -8.17 -10.04 -4.12
N ASN A 132 -8.63 -10.82 -3.16
CA ASN A 132 -8.48 -10.53 -1.73
C ASN A 132 -7.12 -11.01 -1.21
N ARG A 133 -6.21 -10.07 -1.03
CA ARG A 133 -4.84 -10.35 -0.60
C ARG A 133 -4.71 -10.81 0.85
N ALA A 134 -5.73 -10.60 1.66
CA ALA A 134 -5.74 -11.09 3.04
C ALA A 134 -6.06 -12.58 3.15
N THR A 135 -6.86 -13.12 2.19
CA THR A 135 -7.35 -14.51 2.26
C THR A 135 -6.89 -15.39 1.10
N GLN A 136 -6.58 -14.81 -0.06
CA GLN A 136 -6.25 -15.56 -1.27
C GLN A 136 -4.76 -15.51 -1.66
N ALA A 137 -4.01 -14.51 -1.16
CA ALA A 137 -2.60 -14.39 -1.48
C ALA A 137 -1.79 -15.43 -0.71
N LEU A 138 -1.29 -16.43 -1.42
CA LEU A 138 -0.33 -17.38 -0.87
C LEU A 138 1.04 -16.70 -0.81
N ARG A 139 1.44 -16.29 0.39
CA ARG A 139 2.71 -15.59 0.64
C ARG A 139 3.51 -16.32 1.70
N GLN A 140 4.83 -16.34 1.54
CA GLN A 140 5.73 -16.81 2.57
C GLN A 140 5.64 -15.89 3.80
N PRO A 141 5.35 -16.43 5.00
CA PRO A 141 5.18 -15.62 6.19
C PRO A 141 6.47 -14.93 6.64
N GLY A 142 7.62 -15.50 6.29
CA GLY A 142 8.92 -14.98 6.72
C GLY A 142 8.99 -14.83 8.24
N SER A 143 9.64 -13.75 8.73
CA SER A 143 9.80 -13.51 10.17
C SER A 143 8.50 -13.32 10.95
N ALA A 144 7.34 -13.16 10.27
CA ALA A 144 6.05 -13.14 10.96
C ALA A 144 5.70 -14.49 11.60
N PHE A 145 6.38 -15.57 11.20
CA PHE A 145 6.23 -16.90 11.81
C PHE A 145 7.03 -17.08 13.11
N LYS A 146 8.02 -16.24 13.38
CA LYS A 146 8.88 -16.35 14.57
C LYS A 146 8.13 -16.41 15.91
N PRO A 147 7.08 -15.61 16.17
CA PRO A 147 6.35 -15.70 17.43
C PRO A 147 5.85 -17.11 17.76
N PHE A 148 5.43 -17.89 16.76
CA PHE A 148 4.98 -19.27 16.96
C PHE A 148 6.15 -20.19 17.35
N VAL A 149 7.31 -20.05 16.71
CA VAL A 149 8.53 -20.81 17.05
C VAL A 149 9.00 -20.47 18.47
N TYR A 150 8.97 -19.18 18.82
CA TYR A 150 9.38 -18.74 20.15
C TYR A 150 8.39 -19.18 21.25
N ALA A 151 7.08 -19.16 20.95
CA ALA A 151 6.08 -19.72 21.87
C ALA A 151 6.35 -21.20 22.15
N LEU A 152 6.60 -22.00 21.11
CA LEU A 152 6.97 -23.40 21.25
C LEU A 152 8.26 -23.59 22.06
N ALA A 153 9.26 -22.73 21.86
CA ALA A 153 10.50 -22.78 22.65
C ALA A 153 10.22 -22.55 24.14
N LEU A 154 9.37 -21.57 24.48
CA LEU A 154 8.99 -21.28 25.87
C LEU A 154 8.23 -22.46 26.52
N GLU A 155 7.36 -23.15 25.78
CA GLU A 155 6.68 -24.37 26.23
C GLU A 155 7.68 -25.52 26.48
N ASN A 156 8.81 -25.53 25.76
CA ASN A 156 9.86 -26.54 25.87
C ASN A 156 11.02 -26.11 26.79
N LYS A 157 10.71 -25.42 27.91
CA LYS A 157 11.63 -25.03 28.97
C LYS A 157 12.67 -23.98 28.64
N TYR A 158 12.62 -23.35 27.49
CA TYR A 158 13.41 -22.17 27.24
C TYR A 158 12.81 -20.95 27.98
N ALA A 159 13.66 -20.03 28.38
CA ALA A 159 13.26 -18.75 28.97
C ALA A 159 13.58 -17.59 28.03
N PRO A 160 12.96 -16.42 28.18
CA PRO A 160 13.34 -15.23 27.42
C PRO A 160 14.83 -14.86 27.53
N THR A 161 15.48 -15.28 28.60
CA THR A 161 16.91 -15.10 28.88
C THR A 161 17.80 -16.22 28.36
N SER A 162 17.23 -17.32 27.87
CA SER A 162 18.02 -18.43 27.30
C SER A 162 18.89 -17.93 26.16
N LEU A 163 20.17 -18.33 26.18
CA LEU A 163 21.14 -17.96 25.17
C LEU A 163 21.10 -18.95 24.01
N ILE A 164 20.99 -18.42 22.82
CA ILE A 164 21.09 -19.12 21.54
C ILE A 164 22.24 -18.50 20.75
N LEU A 165 22.98 -19.32 20.04
CA LEU A 165 24.13 -18.86 19.27
C LEU A 165 23.67 -18.33 17.90
N ASP A 166 23.82 -17.03 17.70
CA ASP A 166 23.67 -16.38 16.39
C ASP A 166 24.97 -16.50 15.61
N ALA A 167 25.09 -17.57 14.84
CA ALA A 167 26.29 -17.93 14.08
C ALA A 167 25.92 -18.50 12.70
N PRO A 168 26.87 -18.57 11.76
CA PRO A 168 26.65 -19.21 10.46
C PRO A 168 26.20 -20.67 10.64
N LEU A 169 25.05 -21.01 10.07
CA LEU A 169 24.53 -22.36 10.04
C LEU A 169 24.38 -22.82 8.58
N VAL A 170 24.77 -24.05 8.32
CA VAL A 170 24.59 -24.67 7.00
C VAL A 170 23.84 -25.97 7.21
N LEU A 171 22.63 -26.04 6.68
CA LEU A 171 21.81 -27.24 6.72
C LEU A 171 21.82 -27.93 5.34
N ASP A 172 22.11 -29.21 5.35
CA ASP A 172 21.96 -30.06 4.18
C ASP A 172 20.48 -30.46 4.07
N GLN A 173 19.88 -30.19 2.93
CA GLN A 173 18.46 -30.45 2.67
C GLN A 173 18.25 -31.72 1.81
N GLY A 174 19.32 -32.49 1.56
CA GLY A 174 19.31 -33.68 0.73
C GLY A 174 19.98 -33.47 -0.63
N SER A 175 20.16 -34.56 -1.39
CA SER A 175 20.96 -34.59 -2.62
C SER A 175 20.49 -33.62 -3.71
N ASP A 176 19.19 -33.32 -3.75
CA ASP A 176 18.58 -32.58 -4.86
C ASP A 176 18.36 -31.07 -4.55
N LEU A 177 18.64 -30.67 -3.32
CA LEU A 177 18.43 -29.27 -2.88
C LEU A 177 19.76 -28.60 -2.54
N LYS A 178 19.85 -27.30 -2.82
CA LYS A 178 21.00 -26.49 -2.40
C LYS A 178 21.05 -26.40 -0.86
N LYS A 179 22.26 -26.47 -0.31
CA LYS A 179 22.48 -26.26 1.12
C LYS A 179 21.84 -24.94 1.57
N TRP A 180 21.02 -25.00 2.59
CA TRP A 180 20.35 -23.82 3.14
C TRP A 180 21.28 -23.12 4.15
N LYS A 181 21.51 -21.83 3.92
CA LYS A 181 22.39 -20.97 4.73
C LYS A 181 21.60 -19.74 5.18
N PRO A 182 20.85 -19.83 6.29
CA PRO A 182 20.13 -18.67 6.80
C PRO A 182 21.10 -17.60 7.28
N GLU A 183 20.78 -16.35 6.96
CA GLU A 183 21.55 -15.20 7.36
C GLU A 183 20.61 -14.14 7.98
N ASN A 184 21.11 -13.34 8.91
CA ASN A 184 20.40 -12.15 9.36
C ASN A 184 20.23 -11.14 8.21
N TYR A 185 19.20 -10.31 8.25
CA TYR A 185 18.96 -9.28 7.23
C TYR A 185 20.19 -8.37 6.99
N GLY A 186 20.90 -8.03 8.07
CA GLY A 186 22.13 -7.23 8.02
C GLY A 186 23.40 -8.01 7.62
N LYS A 187 23.29 -9.29 7.24
CA LYS A 187 24.43 -10.18 6.90
C LYS A 187 25.52 -10.25 7.97
N LYS A 188 25.16 -10.04 9.23
CA LYS A 188 26.05 -10.09 10.39
C LYS A 188 25.54 -11.09 11.39
N PHE A 189 26.47 -11.75 12.09
CA PHE A 189 26.19 -12.62 13.20
C PHE A 189 26.64 -11.95 14.50
N TYR A 190 25.95 -12.21 15.58
CA TYR A 190 26.11 -11.47 16.83
C TYR A 190 26.55 -12.35 18.00
N GLY A 191 26.78 -13.64 17.75
CA GLY A 191 27.20 -14.58 18.80
C GLY A 191 26.07 -14.93 19.78
N PRO A 192 26.38 -15.28 21.03
CA PRO A 192 25.38 -15.62 22.05
C PRO A 192 24.36 -14.50 22.21
N SER A 193 23.10 -14.79 21.95
CA SER A 193 21.99 -13.84 21.97
C SER A 193 20.83 -14.43 22.75
N THR A 194 20.16 -13.64 23.60
CA THR A 194 18.98 -14.12 24.30
C THR A 194 17.80 -14.28 23.33
N LEU A 195 16.88 -15.22 23.63
CA LEU A 195 15.64 -15.39 22.88
C LEU A 195 14.89 -14.06 22.75
N ARG A 196 14.81 -13.26 23.82
CA ARG A 196 14.17 -11.95 23.81
C ARG A 196 14.78 -11.05 22.73
N ILE A 197 16.09 -10.90 22.69
CA ILE A 197 16.79 -10.07 21.69
C ILE A 197 16.62 -10.66 20.29
N GLY A 198 16.62 -11.98 20.16
CA GLY A 198 16.38 -12.67 18.90
C GLY A 198 15.04 -12.30 18.28
N LEU A 199 13.97 -12.32 19.08
CA LEU A 199 12.63 -11.92 18.62
C LEU A 199 12.54 -10.41 18.36
N GLU A 200 13.01 -9.58 19.32
CA GLU A 200 12.95 -8.12 19.24
C GLU A 200 13.67 -7.57 17.99
N LYS A 201 14.85 -8.09 17.70
CA LYS A 201 15.66 -7.69 16.54
C LYS A 201 15.41 -8.53 15.30
N SER A 202 14.48 -9.48 15.37
CA SER A 202 14.15 -10.41 14.29
C SER A 202 15.38 -11.16 13.76
N ARG A 203 16.29 -11.57 14.64
CA ARG A 203 17.48 -12.38 14.28
C ARG A 203 17.08 -13.79 13.87
N ASN A 204 17.89 -14.37 13.00
CA ASN A 204 17.77 -15.79 12.60
C ASN A 204 18.70 -16.62 13.51
N LEU A 205 18.19 -16.91 14.69
CA LEU A 205 18.88 -17.75 15.70
C LEU A 205 18.70 -19.22 15.39
#